data_bef2ee59d326c98e607c2770ab884050
#
_entry.id   bef2ee59d326c98e607c2770ab884050
#
_cell.length_a   1.000
_cell.length_b   1.000
_cell.length_c   1.000
_cell.angle_alpha   90.00
_cell.angle_beta   90.00
_cell.angle_gamma   90.00
#
_symmetry.space_group_name_H-M   'P 1'
#
loop_
_entity.id
_entity.type
_entity.pdbx_description
1 polymer ?
#
loop_
_entity_poly.entity_id
_entity_poly.type
_entity_poly.pdbx_seq_one_letter_code
_entity_poly.pdbx_strand_id
1 'polypeptide(L)'
;DLKKTLQQAAAAIREGRNLAIFPEGARSRDGNLLEFKKTFAILSRELQVPVVPVAVSGAYAAFPIGRKLPKAGKISLKFLAPIYPGSMDYEKIAARTREAIAGNL
;
A
#
# COMPACT_ATOMS: atom_id res chain seq x y z
N ASP A 1 -18.52 0.98 -4.57
CA ASP A 1 -18.36 1.50 -5.91
C ASP A 1 -17.00 2.14 -6.09
N LEU A 2 -16.21 1.62 -7.03
CA LEU A 2 -14.84 2.07 -7.26
C LEU A 2 -14.79 3.55 -7.66
N LYS A 3 -15.68 3.99 -8.53
CA LYS A 3 -15.75 5.39 -8.97
C LYS A 3 -15.95 6.34 -7.79
N LYS A 4 -16.88 6.01 -6.92
CA LYS A 4 -17.16 6.82 -5.72
C LYS A 4 -15.97 6.85 -4.78
N THR A 5 -15.33 5.70 -4.57
CA THR A 5 -14.13 5.58 -3.74
C THR A 5 -13.00 6.46 -4.29
N LEU A 6 -12.77 6.42 -5.60
CA LEU A 6 -11.75 7.24 -6.24
C LEU A 6 -12.04 8.73 -6.11
N GLN A 7 -13.31 9.13 -6.25
CA GLN A 7 -13.71 10.52 -6.09
C GLN A 7 -13.49 11.03 -4.68
N GLN A 8 -13.83 10.23 -3.67
CA GLN A 8 -13.64 10.59 -2.26
C GLN A 8 -12.16 10.70 -1.92
N ALA A 9 -11.36 9.75 -2.40
CA ALA A 9 -9.91 9.77 -2.20
C ALA A 9 -9.26 10.99 -2.86
N ALA A 10 -9.67 11.30 -4.08
CA ALA A 10 -9.18 12.46 -4.80
C ALA A 10 -9.50 13.76 -4.08
N ALA A 11 -10.71 13.88 -3.54
CA ALA A 11 -11.10 15.07 -2.77
C ALA A 11 -10.22 15.24 -1.53
N ALA A 12 -9.95 14.16 -0.79
CA ALA A 12 -9.09 14.21 0.39
C ALA A 12 -7.67 14.67 0.04
N ILE A 13 -7.11 14.15 -1.05
CA ILE A 13 -5.77 14.53 -1.49
C ILE A 13 -5.72 16.01 -1.91
N ARG A 14 -6.74 16.48 -2.62
CA ARG A 14 -6.83 17.88 -3.04
C ARG A 14 -6.94 18.84 -1.86
N GLU A 15 -7.48 18.37 -0.73
CA GLU A 15 -7.53 19.14 0.50
C GLU A 15 -6.20 19.14 1.27
N GLY A 16 -5.17 18.50 0.74
CA GLY A 16 -3.86 18.43 1.36
C GLY A 16 -3.67 17.29 2.35
N ARG A 17 -4.57 16.33 2.36
CA ARG A 17 -4.48 15.17 3.24
C ARG A 17 -3.64 14.06 2.59
N ASN A 18 -3.00 13.27 3.43
CA ASN A 18 -2.34 12.05 3.00
C ASN A 18 -3.31 10.88 3.11
N LEU A 19 -3.20 9.93 2.19
CA LEU A 19 -3.99 8.71 2.23
C LEU A 19 -3.10 7.52 2.53
N ALA A 20 -3.49 6.72 3.50
CA ALA A 20 -2.86 5.43 3.76
C ALA A 20 -3.71 4.34 3.10
N ILE A 21 -3.09 3.49 2.29
CA ILE A 21 -3.79 2.43 1.56
C ILE A 21 -3.06 1.12 1.80
N PHE A 22 -3.82 0.06 2.04
CA PHE A 22 -3.30 -1.30 2.11
C PHE A 22 -3.62 -2.00 0.79
N PRO A 23 -2.66 -2.02 -0.16
CA PRO A 23 -2.95 -2.44 -1.54
C PRO A 23 -3.26 -3.91 -1.70
N GLU A 24 -2.90 -4.74 -0.73
CA GLU A 24 -3.22 -6.16 -0.77
C GLU A 24 -4.71 -6.43 -0.51
N GLY A 25 -5.39 -5.52 0.17
CA GLY A 25 -6.82 -5.64 0.45
C GLY A 25 -7.20 -6.67 1.50
N ALA A 26 -6.28 -7.55 1.90
CA ALA A 26 -6.48 -8.58 2.92
C ALA A 26 -5.13 -9.04 3.45
N ARG A 27 -5.14 -9.72 4.61
CA ARG A 27 -3.92 -10.35 5.14
C ARG A 27 -3.63 -11.62 4.35
N SER A 28 -2.33 -11.88 4.10
CA SER A 28 -1.94 -13.15 3.49
C SER A 28 -2.09 -14.29 4.50
N ARG A 29 -2.32 -15.50 3.98
CA ARG A 29 -2.48 -16.69 4.82
C ARG A 29 -1.15 -17.30 5.25
N ASP A 30 -0.10 -17.04 4.50
CA ASP A 30 1.22 -17.66 4.69
C ASP A 30 2.32 -16.66 5.00
N GLY A 31 1.98 -15.38 5.20
CA GLY A 31 2.93 -14.33 5.48
C GLY A 31 3.60 -13.74 4.25
N ASN A 32 3.35 -14.29 3.06
CA ASN A 32 3.90 -13.75 1.82
C ASN A 32 3.08 -12.57 1.32
N LEU A 33 3.73 -11.72 0.54
CA LEU A 33 3.11 -10.53 -0.01
C LEU A 33 2.10 -10.92 -1.10
N LEU A 34 0.84 -10.49 -0.94
CA LEU A 34 -0.20 -10.72 -1.93
C LEU A 34 -0.02 -9.83 -3.14
N GLU A 35 -0.75 -10.12 -4.22
CA GLU A 35 -0.81 -9.26 -5.37
C GLU A 35 -1.50 -7.94 -5.01
N PHE A 36 -0.93 -6.82 -5.47
CA PHE A 36 -1.45 -5.49 -5.14
C PHE A 36 -2.63 -5.12 -6.03
N LYS A 37 -3.68 -4.60 -5.41
CA LYS A 37 -4.75 -3.93 -6.14
C LYS A 37 -4.25 -2.59 -6.64
N LYS A 38 -4.71 -2.17 -7.82
CA LYS A 38 -4.12 -1.04 -8.54
C LYS A 38 -4.76 0.31 -8.22
N THR A 39 -5.72 0.35 -7.31
CA THR A 39 -6.44 1.59 -6.97
C THR A 39 -5.50 2.73 -6.58
N PHE A 40 -4.51 2.44 -5.74
CA PHE A 40 -3.56 3.48 -5.31
C PHE A 40 -2.73 4.01 -6.48
N ALA A 41 -2.37 3.13 -7.41
CA ALA A 41 -1.58 3.52 -8.58
C ALA A 41 -2.39 4.38 -9.54
N ILE A 42 -3.67 4.07 -9.69
CA ILE A 42 -4.58 4.89 -10.50
C ILE A 42 -4.69 6.29 -9.91
N LEU A 43 -4.86 6.39 -8.59
CA LEU A 43 -4.91 7.69 -7.91
C LEU A 43 -3.63 8.47 -8.09
N SER A 44 -2.48 7.82 -7.91
CA SER A 44 -1.18 8.47 -8.07
C SER A 44 -1.02 9.05 -9.48
N ARG A 45 -1.34 8.26 -10.49
CA ARG A 45 -1.22 8.69 -11.87
C ARG A 45 -2.18 9.82 -12.23
N GLU A 46 -3.45 9.66 -11.87
CA GLU A 46 -4.46 10.65 -12.23
C GLU A 46 -4.27 11.98 -11.52
N LEU A 47 -3.84 11.96 -10.27
CA LEU A 47 -3.65 13.17 -9.47
C LEU A 47 -2.20 13.66 -9.48
N GLN A 48 -1.29 12.93 -10.10
CA GLN A 48 0.15 13.24 -10.14
C GLN A 48 0.72 13.49 -8.74
N VAL A 49 0.41 12.58 -7.82
CA VAL A 49 0.94 12.59 -6.45
C VAL A 49 1.85 11.38 -6.24
N PRO A 50 2.92 11.53 -5.47
CA PRO A 50 3.84 10.42 -5.25
C PRO A 50 3.25 9.35 -4.34
N VAL A 51 3.75 8.12 -4.52
CA VAL A 51 3.48 6.99 -3.64
C VAL A 51 4.68 6.82 -2.73
N VAL A 52 4.46 6.80 -1.43
CA VAL A 52 5.52 6.47 -0.46
C VAL A 52 5.28 5.03 0.00
N PRO A 53 6.07 4.07 -0.50
CA PRO A 53 5.91 2.69 -0.05
C PRO A 53 6.33 2.55 1.41
N VAL A 54 5.59 1.74 2.16
CA VAL A 54 5.91 1.44 3.55
C VAL A 54 5.97 -0.07 3.71
N ALA A 55 7.14 -0.58 4.05
CA ALA A 55 7.31 -2.00 4.33
C ALA A 55 6.98 -2.28 5.79
N VAL A 56 6.02 -3.17 6.03
CA VAL A 56 5.57 -3.54 7.36
C VAL A 56 6.10 -4.94 7.65
N SER A 57 7.00 -5.06 8.61
CA SER A 57 7.58 -6.34 9.02
C SER A 57 7.10 -6.73 10.40
N GLY A 58 6.90 -8.02 10.62
CA GLY A 58 6.50 -8.56 11.92
C GLY A 58 4.99 -8.60 12.15
N ALA A 59 4.18 -7.99 11.30
CA ALA A 59 2.72 -7.96 11.48
C ALA A 59 2.11 -9.36 11.40
N TYR A 60 2.55 -10.20 10.46
CA TYR A 60 2.08 -11.57 10.34
C TYR A 60 2.44 -12.39 11.58
N ALA A 61 3.68 -12.27 12.05
CA ALA A 61 4.13 -13.00 13.22
C ALA A 61 3.40 -12.51 14.50
N ALA A 62 3.09 -11.22 14.59
CA ALA A 62 2.39 -10.66 15.74
C ALA A 62 0.89 -11.02 15.74
N PHE A 63 0.28 -11.09 14.57
CA PHE A 63 -1.17 -11.35 14.46
C PHE A 63 -1.48 -12.21 13.24
N PRO A 64 -1.11 -13.51 13.24
CA PRO A 64 -1.44 -14.40 12.12
C PRO A 64 -2.95 -14.58 11.96
N ILE A 65 -3.36 -14.91 10.74
CA ILE A 65 -4.76 -15.24 10.47
C ILE A 65 -5.17 -16.42 11.35
N GLY A 66 -6.32 -16.29 12.04
CA GLY A 66 -6.85 -17.30 12.94
C GLY A 66 -6.54 -17.06 14.41
N ARG A 67 -5.64 -16.16 14.74
CA ARG A 67 -5.42 -15.78 16.14
C ARG A 67 -6.42 -14.69 16.53
N LYS A 68 -6.97 -14.85 17.71
CA LYS A 68 -7.89 -13.85 18.28
C LYS A 68 -7.16 -12.72 18.99
N LEU A 69 -5.96 -13.03 19.53
CA LEU A 69 -5.15 -12.05 20.24
C LEU A 69 -3.79 -11.92 19.57
N PRO A 70 -3.20 -10.71 19.59
CA PRO A 70 -1.86 -10.52 19.03
C PRO A 70 -0.83 -11.36 19.78
N LYS A 71 0.11 -11.92 19.04
CA LYS A 71 1.28 -12.56 19.61
C LYS A 71 2.28 -11.48 20.00
N ALA A 72 2.96 -11.65 21.13
CA ALA A 72 4.04 -10.74 21.52
C ALA A 72 5.10 -10.73 20.43
N GLY A 73 5.53 -9.53 20.02
CA GLY A 73 6.52 -9.38 18.97
C GLY A 73 6.70 -7.93 18.59
N LYS A 74 7.69 -7.67 17.75
CA LYS A 74 8.02 -6.33 17.28
C LYS A 74 7.53 -6.13 15.87
N ILE A 75 6.73 -5.09 15.65
CA ILE A 75 6.30 -4.67 14.32
C ILE A 75 7.18 -3.49 13.92
N SER A 76 7.75 -3.58 12.72
CA SER A 76 8.62 -2.53 12.19
C SER A 76 7.99 -1.93 10.94
N LEU A 77 8.07 -0.60 10.84
CA LEU A 77 7.66 0.14 9.65
C LEU A 77 8.89 0.76 9.02
N LYS A 78 9.06 0.57 7.73
CA LYS A 78 10.16 1.17 6.98
C LYS A 78 9.58 2.01 5.86
N PHE A 79 9.79 3.31 5.93
CA PHE A 79 9.35 4.26 4.91
C PHE A 79 10.40 4.33 3.82
N LEU A 80 10.01 4.04 2.58
CA LEU A 80 10.92 3.95 1.45
C LEU A 80 10.85 5.23 0.62
N ALA A 81 11.77 5.34 -0.35
CA ALA A 81 11.82 6.51 -1.20
C ALA A 81 10.52 6.70 -1.97
N PRO A 82 10.02 7.94 -2.13
CA PRO A 82 8.80 8.18 -2.89
C PRO A 82 8.95 7.75 -4.34
N ILE A 83 7.86 7.23 -4.90
CA ILE A 83 7.76 6.88 -6.31
C ILE A 83 6.88 7.94 -6.97
N TYR A 84 7.47 8.70 -7.89
CA TYR A 84 6.74 9.74 -8.62
C TYR A 84 6.15 9.15 -9.88
N PRO A 85 4.84 9.40 -10.15
CA PRO A 85 4.19 8.74 -11.29
C PRO A 85 4.75 9.18 -12.64
N GLY A 86 5.03 10.47 -12.83
CA GLY A 86 5.55 10.96 -14.10
C GLY A 86 4.70 10.50 -15.27
N SER A 87 5.36 9.85 -16.26
CA SER A 87 4.68 9.29 -17.43
C SER A 87 4.42 7.78 -17.32
N MET A 88 4.71 7.17 -16.17
CA MET A 88 4.45 5.73 -15.97
C MET A 88 2.96 5.44 -15.94
N ASP A 89 2.58 4.29 -16.51
CA ASP A 89 1.20 3.82 -16.37
C ASP A 89 0.98 3.26 -14.94
N TYR A 90 -0.29 3.04 -14.59
CA TYR A 90 -0.60 2.60 -13.23
C TYR A 90 -0.10 1.18 -12.94
N GLU A 91 0.04 0.34 -13.95
CA GLU A 91 0.58 -1.01 -13.77
C GLU A 91 2.05 -0.97 -13.37
N LYS A 92 2.82 -0.08 -13.97
CA LYS A 92 4.23 0.10 -13.63
C LYS A 92 4.40 0.70 -12.24
N ILE A 93 3.57 1.67 -11.88
CA ILE A 93 3.57 2.25 -10.54
C ILE A 93 3.29 1.18 -9.49
N ALA A 94 2.28 0.34 -9.72
CA ALA A 94 1.94 -0.75 -8.82
C ALA A 94 3.07 -1.76 -8.69
N ALA A 95 3.68 -2.15 -9.81
CA ALA A 95 4.80 -3.11 -9.82
C ALA A 95 6.01 -2.57 -9.06
N ARG A 96 6.38 -1.32 -9.29
CA ARG A 96 7.51 -0.70 -8.59
C ARG A 96 7.28 -0.60 -7.10
N THR A 97 6.06 -0.25 -6.71
CA THR A 97 5.69 -0.15 -5.29
C THR A 97 5.81 -1.51 -4.61
N ARG A 98 5.28 -2.55 -5.25
CA ARG A 98 5.35 -3.91 -4.71
C ARG A 98 6.78 -4.41 -4.60
N GLU A 99 7.59 -4.17 -5.62
CA GLU A 99 9.01 -4.56 -5.62
C GLU A 99 9.78 -3.86 -4.49
N ALA A 100 9.52 -2.57 -4.29
CA ALA A 100 10.17 -1.81 -3.22
C ALA A 100 9.84 -2.39 -1.85
N ILE A 101 8.58 -2.70 -1.61
CA ILE A 101 8.13 -3.28 -0.35
C ILE A 101 8.71 -4.69 -0.19
N ALA A 102 8.61 -5.53 -1.21
CA ALA A 102 9.08 -6.92 -1.16
C ALA A 102 10.59 -6.99 -0.88
N GLY A 103 11.36 -6.07 -1.43
CA GLY A 103 12.81 -6.02 -1.20
C GLY A 103 13.21 -5.53 0.18
N ASN A 104 12.27 -5.10 1.00
CA ASN A 104 12.56 -4.52 2.32
C ASN A 104 11.78 -5.21 3.46
N LEU A 105 11.25 -6.38 3.19
CA LEU A 105 10.57 -7.19 4.20
C LEU A 105 11.53 -8.11 4.94
#